data_5fb7590fed6571425c3f63a6be68b5a8
#
_entry.id   5fb7590fed6571425c3f63a6be68b5a8
#
_cell.length_a   1.000
_cell.length_b   1.000
_cell.length_c   1.000
_cell.angle_alpha   90.00
_cell.angle_beta   90.00
_cell.angle_gamma   90.00
#
_symmetry.space_group_name_H-M   'P 1'
#
loop_
_entity.id
_entity.type
_entity.pdbx_description
1 polymer ?
#
loop_
_entity_poly.entity_id
_entity_poly.type
_entity_poly.pdbx_seq_one_letter_code
_entity_poly.pdbx_strand_id
1 'polypeptide(L)'
;GMTAEEIEKYINQIAFSSAEEFLEKYKDDKAAIIGHFGLGFYSSFMVSKKVEIVTKSYKEGAVPMKWSCDGSPEYTLEETEKADRGTDIILYIDDENRDFLNKDKINGLLTKYCKFLPVPIAFGKKQEWKDGKYVDTAEDNVINDVLPAWVRKPADLKDEDYKKFYRDL
;
A
#
# COMPACT_ATOMS: atom_id res chain seq x y z
N GLY A 1 -8.09 8.05 2.09
CA GLY A 1 -8.42 8.68 0.81
C GLY A 1 -8.18 10.17 0.83
N MET A 2 -8.23 10.80 -0.34
CA MET A 2 -7.88 12.21 -0.56
C MET A 2 -9.07 12.98 -1.13
N THR A 3 -9.12 14.31 -0.89
CA THR A 3 -9.98 15.25 -1.60
C THR A 3 -9.31 15.69 -2.91
N ALA A 4 -10.01 16.45 -3.76
CA ALA A 4 -9.44 17.02 -4.98
C ALA A 4 -8.22 17.91 -4.68
N GLU A 5 -8.33 18.79 -3.67
CA GLU A 5 -7.25 19.68 -3.24
C GLU A 5 -6.04 18.92 -2.70
N GLU A 6 -6.29 17.80 -2.00
CA GLU A 6 -5.22 16.93 -1.49
C GLU A 6 -4.49 16.20 -2.64
N ILE A 7 -5.21 15.81 -3.70
CA ILE A 7 -4.60 15.25 -4.92
C ILE A 7 -3.71 16.29 -5.59
N GLU A 8 -4.22 17.51 -5.78
CA GLU A 8 -3.44 18.62 -6.36
C GLU A 8 -2.16 18.90 -5.55
N LYS A 9 -2.27 18.87 -4.23
CA LYS A 9 -1.16 19.17 -3.33
C LYS A 9 -0.13 18.05 -3.25
N TYR A 10 -0.58 16.78 -3.14
CA TYR A 10 0.32 15.66 -2.79
C TYR A 10 0.66 14.74 -3.95
N ILE A 11 -0.11 14.78 -5.04
CA ILE A 11 0.13 13.97 -6.24
C ILE A 11 0.72 14.80 -7.36
N ASN A 12 0.23 16.03 -7.59
CA ASN A 12 0.70 16.86 -8.70
C ASN A 12 1.95 17.70 -8.37
N GLN A 13 2.25 17.89 -7.08
CA GLN A 13 3.46 18.61 -6.67
C GLN A 13 4.57 17.61 -6.27
N ILE A 14 5.65 17.59 -7.05
CA ILE A 14 6.78 16.70 -6.82
C ILE A 14 7.45 17.02 -5.48
N ALA A 15 7.79 15.97 -4.73
CA ALA A 15 8.45 16.04 -3.42
C ALA A 15 7.63 16.76 -2.33
N PHE A 16 6.33 16.87 -2.49
CA PHE A 16 5.44 17.36 -1.45
C PHE A 16 4.86 16.18 -0.65
N SER A 17 5.08 16.18 0.65
CA SER A 17 4.61 15.09 1.53
C SER A 17 3.82 15.65 2.70
N SER A 18 2.73 14.99 3.08
CA SER A 18 1.98 15.28 4.30
C SER A 18 2.62 14.67 5.55
N ALA A 19 3.79 14.04 5.44
CA ALA A 19 4.45 13.34 6.54
C ALA A 19 4.72 14.26 7.74
N GLU A 20 5.16 15.50 7.51
CA GLU A 20 5.40 16.47 8.59
C GLU A 20 4.10 16.88 9.30
N GLU A 21 3.05 17.21 8.54
CA GLU A 21 1.72 17.55 9.08
C GLU A 21 1.13 16.37 9.87
N PHE A 22 1.35 15.14 9.39
CA PHE A 22 0.92 13.93 10.08
C PHE A 22 1.70 13.70 11.38
N LEU A 23 3.03 13.88 11.37
CA LEU A 23 3.87 13.77 12.56
C LEU A 23 3.51 14.79 13.65
N GLU A 24 3.15 16.00 13.26
CA GLU A 24 2.69 17.02 14.20
C GLU A 24 1.34 16.65 14.84
N LYS A 25 0.41 16.11 14.02
CA LYS A 25 -0.93 15.72 14.46
C LYS A 25 -0.95 14.46 15.33
N TYR A 26 -0.04 13.51 15.07
CA TYR A 26 0.00 12.18 15.69
C TYR A 26 1.38 11.93 16.34
N LYS A 27 1.82 12.84 17.23
CA LYS A 27 3.17 12.81 17.86
C LYS A 27 3.51 11.50 18.58
N ASP A 28 2.50 10.77 19.02
CA ASP A 28 2.65 9.51 19.76
C ASP A 28 2.73 8.28 18.84
N ASP A 29 2.38 8.41 17.55
CA ASP A 29 2.28 7.31 16.58
C ASP A 29 3.39 7.35 15.50
N LYS A 30 4.61 7.74 15.89
CA LYS A 30 5.76 7.92 14.99
C LYS A 30 6.15 6.68 14.18
N ALA A 31 5.75 5.49 14.64
CA ALA A 31 6.08 4.22 13.98
C ALA A 31 5.29 3.93 12.70
N ALA A 32 4.21 4.65 12.44
CA ALA A 32 3.29 4.34 11.33
C ALA A 32 3.64 5.02 10.01
N ILE A 33 4.64 5.93 9.98
CA ILE A 33 5.02 6.63 8.75
C ILE A 33 6.16 5.88 8.06
N ILE A 34 5.89 5.39 6.83
CA ILE A 34 6.85 4.67 6.01
C ILE A 34 7.55 5.62 5.03
N GLY A 35 6.82 6.57 4.43
CA GLY A 35 7.32 7.50 3.43
C GLY A 35 7.49 8.91 3.96
N HIS A 36 8.58 9.59 3.57
CA HIS A 36 8.90 10.94 4.03
C HIS A 36 9.03 11.97 2.90
N PHE A 37 9.33 11.54 1.67
CA PHE A 37 9.78 12.44 0.61
C PHE A 37 8.74 12.73 -0.47
N GLY A 38 7.59 12.07 -0.47
CA GLY A 38 6.55 12.26 -1.50
C GLY A 38 6.96 11.83 -2.91
N LEU A 39 8.02 11.01 -3.06
CA LEU A 39 8.56 10.61 -4.37
C LEU A 39 8.19 9.17 -4.76
N GLY A 40 7.82 8.32 -3.81
CA GLY A 40 7.60 6.90 -4.05
C GLY A 40 6.50 6.60 -5.09
N PHE A 41 5.46 7.43 -5.11
CA PHE A 41 4.36 7.27 -6.06
C PHE A 41 4.83 7.32 -7.52
N TYR A 42 5.76 8.20 -7.85
CA TYR A 42 6.21 8.39 -9.25
C TYR A 42 6.97 7.19 -9.82
N SER A 43 7.46 6.29 -8.97
CA SER A 43 8.07 5.03 -9.43
C SER A 43 7.08 4.13 -10.17
N SER A 44 5.78 4.32 -9.99
CA SER A 44 4.74 3.60 -10.71
C SER A 44 4.83 3.78 -12.24
N PHE A 45 5.29 4.94 -12.70
CA PHE A 45 5.49 5.24 -14.13
C PHE A 45 6.70 4.52 -14.75
N MET A 46 7.57 3.90 -13.94
CA MET A 46 8.68 3.11 -14.46
C MET A 46 8.22 1.78 -15.06
N VAL A 47 7.02 1.31 -14.73
CA VAL A 47 6.50 0.01 -15.13
C VAL A 47 5.11 0.08 -15.78
N SER A 48 4.55 1.27 -15.89
CA SER A 48 3.18 1.45 -16.40
C SER A 48 3.10 2.57 -17.43
N LYS A 49 2.28 2.35 -18.46
CA LYS A 49 1.95 3.35 -19.49
C LYS A 49 0.89 4.34 -19.04
N LYS A 50 0.21 4.08 -17.93
CA LYS A 50 -0.83 4.92 -17.35
C LYS A 50 -1.04 4.56 -15.89
N VAL A 51 -1.30 5.55 -15.05
CA VAL A 51 -1.66 5.37 -13.65
C VAL A 51 -2.99 6.07 -13.38
N GLU A 52 -3.89 5.41 -12.67
CA GLU A 52 -5.13 6.00 -12.16
C GLU A 52 -5.18 5.90 -10.64
N ILE A 53 -5.73 6.92 -10.02
CA ILE A 53 -6.03 6.98 -8.58
C ILE A 53 -7.53 7.20 -8.44
N VAL A 54 -8.23 6.26 -7.80
CA VAL A 54 -9.64 6.42 -7.43
C VAL A 54 -9.70 6.54 -5.91
N THR A 55 -10.15 7.69 -5.41
CA THR A 55 -10.01 7.99 -3.99
C THR A 55 -11.24 8.70 -3.41
N LYS A 56 -11.56 8.39 -2.14
CA LYS A 56 -12.59 9.06 -1.36
C LYS A 56 -12.07 9.38 0.03
N SER A 57 -12.03 10.65 0.37
CA SER A 57 -11.59 11.12 1.69
C SER A 57 -12.53 10.65 2.80
N TYR A 58 -11.99 10.57 4.02
CA TYR A 58 -12.78 10.30 5.24
C TYR A 58 -13.62 11.51 5.69
N LYS A 59 -13.36 12.70 5.12
CA LYS A 59 -14.05 13.93 5.46
C LYS A 59 -15.53 13.84 5.06
N GLU A 60 -16.41 14.34 5.92
CA GLU A 60 -17.84 14.36 5.66
C GLU A 60 -18.16 15.18 4.40
N GLY A 61 -19.04 14.66 3.54
CA GLY A 61 -19.41 15.30 2.28
C GLY A 61 -18.34 15.23 1.18
N ALA A 62 -17.21 14.54 1.41
CA ALA A 62 -16.16 14.42 0.39
C ALA A 62 -16.65 13.66 -0.85
N VAL A 63 -16.51 14.30 -2.01
CA VAL A 63 -16.80 13.70 -3.31
C VAL A 63 -15.67 12.77 -3.71
N PRO A 64 -15.95 11.54 -4.17
CA PRO A 64 -14.93 10.66 -4.71
C PRO A 64 -14.33 11.23 -5.99
N MET A 65 -13.00 11.13 -6.11
CA MET A 65 -12.25 11.67 -7.23
C MET A 65 -11.47 10.58 -7.96
N LYS A 66 -11.36 10.75 -9.28
CA LYS A 66 -10.48 9.95 -10.13
C LYS A 66 -9.45 10.85 -10.77
N TRP A 67 -8.20 10.55 -10.53
CA TRP A 67 -7.04 11.17 -11.17
C TRP A 67 -6.43 10.17 -12.16
N SER A 68 -5.93 10.65 -13.30
CA SER A 68 -5.30 9.81 -14.31
C SER A 68 -4.19 10.56 -15.03
N CYS A 69 -3.05 9.87 -15.25
CA CYS A 69 -1.90 10.39 -15.98
C CYS A 69 -1.19 9.25 -16.73
N ASP A 70 -0.65 9.54 -17.89
CA ASP A 70 0.14 8.61 -18.72
C ASP A 70 1.66 8.88 -18.63
N GLY A 71 2.09 9.70 -17.67
CA GLY A 71 3.48 10.10 -17.49
C GLY A 71 3.86 11.39 -18.25
N SER A 72 2.96 11.93 -19.05
CA SER A 72 3.09 13.28 -19.63
C SER A 72 2.89 14.35 -18.55
N PRO A 73 3.18 15.64 -18.84
CA PRO A 73 2.86 16.74 -17.92
C PRO A 73 1.36 16.97 -17.71
N GLU A 74 0.52 16.34 -18.53
CA GLU A 74 -0.94 16.47 -18.46
C GLU A 74 -1.55 15.36 -17.59
N TYR A 75 -2.59 15.71 -16.85
CA TYR A 75 -3.39 14.77 -16.09
C TYR A 75 -4.87 15.13 -16.19
N THR A 76 -5.74 14.19 -15.82
CA THR A 76 -7.17 14.45 -15.66
C THR A 76 -7.56 14.27 -14.20
N LEU A 77 -8.48 15.10 -13.71
CA LEU A 77 -9.08 15.00 -12.38
C LEU A 77 -10.58 15.19 -12.53
N GLU A 78 -11.36 14.16 -12.21
CA GLU A 78 -12.80 14.12 -12.39
C GLU A 78 -13.51 13.49 -11.19
N GLU A 79 -14.78 13.84 -10.97
CA GLU A 79 -15.63 13.17 -10.00
C GLU A 79 -15.91 11.73 -10.46
N THR A 80 -16.05 10.81 -9.53
CA THR A 80 -16.31 9.40 -9.80
C THR A 80 -17.20 8.78 -8.72
N GLU A 81 -17.49 7.50 -8.85
CA GLU A 81 -18.19 6.73 -7.84
C GLU A 81 -17.22 5.87 -7.03
N LYS A 82 -17.29 5.96 -5.71
CA LYS A 82 -16.60 5.07 -4.77
C LYS A 82 -17.42 5.00 -3.48
N ALA A 83 -17.87 3.80 -3.13
CA ALA A 83 -18.74 3.59 -1.96
C ALA A 83 -17.98 3.91 -0.67
N ASP A 84 -16.83 3.27 -0.46
CA ASP A 84 -16.08 3.35 0.77
C ASP A 84 -14.92 4.35 0.68
N ARG A 85 -14.55 4.93 1.83
CA ARG A 85 -13.34 5.72 1.96
C ARG A 85 -12.10 4.89 1.64
N GLY A 86 -11.09 5.49 1.09
CA GLY A 86 -9.83 4.83 0.76
C GLY A 86 -9.28 5.28 -0.58
N THR A 87 -8.20 4.66 -1.02
CA THR A 87 -7.54 4.97 -2.28
C THR A 87 -7.19 3.68 -3.00
N ASP A 88 -7.62 3.57 -4.26
CA ASP A 88 -7.21 2.54 -5.19
C ASP A 88 -6.20 3.16 -6.14
N ILE A 89 -5.05 2.52 -6.31
CA ILE A 89 -4.03 2.91 -7.29
C ILE A 89 -3.98 1.82 -8.34
N ILE A 90 -4.28 2.19 -9.58
CA ILE A 90 -4.41 1.27 -10.71
C ILE A 90 -3.28 1.56 -11.70
N LEU A 91 -2.38 0.58 -11.87
CA LEU A 91 -1.26 0.66 -12.79
C LEU A 91 -1.58 -0.12 -14.05
N TYR A 92 -1.61 0.54 -15.19
CA TYR A 92 -1.73 -0.09 -16.51
C TYR A 92 -0.33 -0.46 -16.98
N ILE A 93 0.08 -1.66 -16.61
CA ILE A 93 1.43 -2.17 -16.88
C ILE A 93 1.73 -2.16 -18.38
N ASP A 94 2.91 -1.68 -18.75
CA ASP A 94 3.38 -1.67 -20.13
C ASP A 94 3.81 -3.08 -20.62
N ASP A 95 4.05 -3.21 -21.92
CA ASP A 95 4.34 -4.50 -22.53
C ASP A 95 5.70 -5.08 -22.14
N GLU A 96 6.66 -4.24 -21.78
CA GLU A 96 8.01 -4.66 -21.36
C GLU A 96 8.02 -5.18 -19.92
N ASN A 97 7.06 -4.74 -19.12
CA ASN A 97 6.96 -5.03 -17.68
C ASN A 97 5.83 -6.02 -17.33
N ARG A 98 5.31 -6.79 -18.29
CA ARG A 98 4.19 -7.75 -18.10
C ARG A 98 4.41 -8.76 -16.98
N ASP A 99 5.63 -9.03 -16.61
CA ASP A 99 5.98 -9.89 -15.49
C ASP A 99 5.34 -9.43 -14.17
N PHE A 100 5.11 -8.12 -13.99
CA PHE A 100 4.43 -7.58 -12.81
C PHE A 100 2.93 -7.87 -12.78
N LEU A 101 2.36 -8.46 -13.83
CA LEU A 101 0.99 -9.01 -13.80
C LEU A 101 0.95 -10.42 -13.18
N ASN A 102 2.10 -11.04 -12.94
CA ASN A 102 2.18 -12.34 -12.31
C ASN A 102 2.05 -12.22 -10.78
N LYS A 103 1.04 -12.92 -10.23
CA LYS A 103 0.73 -12.92 -8.80
C LYS A 103 1.91 -13.42 -7.95
N ASP A 104 2.60 -14.48 -8.39
CA ASP A 104 3.70 -15.08 -7.63
C ASP A 104 4.90 -14.14 -7.58
N LYS A 105 5.18 -13.43 -8.69
CA LYS A 105 6.23 -12.41 -8.72
C LYS A 105 5.94 -11.28 -7.75
N ILE A 106 4.73 -10.73 -7.75
CA ILE A 106 4.33 -9.67 -6.81
C ILE A 106 4.40 -10.17 -5.37
N ASN A 107 3.88 -11.36 -5.08
CA ASN A 107 3.97 -11.96 -3.75
C ASN A 107 5.42 -12.10 -3.29
N GLY A 108 6.31 -12.58 -4.14
CA GLY A 108 7.75 -12.69 -3.85
C GLY A 108 8.41 -11.34 -3.55
N LEU A 109 8.07 -10.29 -4.31
CA LEU A 109 8.56 -8.93 -4.06
C LEU A 109 8.04 -8.36 -2.74
N LEU A 110 6.74 -8.49 -2.47
CA LEU A 110 6.14 -8.03 -1.23
C LEU A 110 6.73 -8.76 -0.02
N THR A 111 6.90 -10.07 -0.09
CA THR A 111 7.52 -10.87 0.98
C THR A 111 8.97 -10.46 1.19
N LYS A 112 9.73 -10.20 0.14
CA LYS A 112 11.15 -9.83 0.24
C LYS A 112 11.37 -8.44 0.82
N TYR A 113 10.58 -7.44 0.38
CA TYR A 113 10.85 -6.05 0.68
C TYR A 113 9.92 -5.44 1.73
N CYS A 114 8.74 -6.04 1.95
CA CYS A 114 7.71 -5.48 2.82
C CYS A 114 7.45 -6.31 4.09
N LYS A 115 8.20 -7.40 4.29
CA LYS A 115 7.98 -8.39 5.35
C LYS A 115 7.80 -7.80 6.75
N PHE A 116 8.48 -6.73 7.06
CA PHE A 116 8.51 -6.11 8.39
C PHE A 116 8.01 -4.67 8.41
N LEU A 117 7.22 -4.28 7.42
CA LEU A 117 6.58 -2.97 7.44
C LEU A 117 5.54 -2.89 8.56
N PRO A 118 5.43 -1.74 9.24
CA PRO A 118 4.58 -1.58 10.43
C PRO A 118 3.08 -1.42 10.11
N VAL A 119 2.68 -1.65 8.87
CA VAL A 119 1.27 -1.65 8.44
C VAL A 119 0.92 -3.00 7.81
N PRO A 120 -0.28 -3.55 8.07
CA PRO A 120 -0.67 -4.83 7.49
C PRO A 120 -0.83 -4.72 5.98
N ILE A 121 -0.23 -5.68 5.26
CA ILE A 121 -0.33 -5.81 3.81
C ILE A 121 -1.12 -7.06 3.51
N ALA A 122 -2.35 -6.90 3.01
CA ALA A 122 -3.17 -8.00 2.55
C ALA A 122 -2.88 -8.30 1.07
N PHE A 123 -2.55 -9.55 0.75
CA PHE A 123 -2.36 -9.99 -0.62
C PHE A 123 -3.11 -11.28 -0.90
N GLY A 124 -4.27 -11.16 -1.53
CA GLY A 124 -5.21 -12.25 -1.76
C GLY A 124 -5.96 -12.66 -0.50
N LYS A 125 -6.54 -13.85 -0.52
CA LYS A 125 -7.27 -14.45 0.59
C LYS A 125 -6.48 -15.61 1.17
N LYS A 126 -6.71 -15.92 2.44
CA LYS A 126 -6.24 -17.17 3.04
C LYS A 126 -6.90 -18.34 2.33
N GLN A 127 -6.14 -19.42 2.14
CA GLN A 127 -6.63 -20.63 1.49
C GLN A 127 -6.75 -21.78 2.46
N GLU A 128 -7.82 -22.54 2.33
CA GLU A 128 -8.05 -23.79 3.04
C GLU A 128 -8.08 -24.97 2.05
N TRP A 129 -7.56 -26.11 2.49
CA TRP A 129 -7.66 -27.35 1.73
C TRP A 129 -9.05 -27.98 1.93
N LYS A 130 -9.86 -28.04 0.87
CA LYS A 130 -11.18 -28.66 0.85
C LYS A 130 -11.33 -29.51 -0.40
N ASP A 131 -11.79 -30.74 -0.24
CA ASP A 131 -12.16 -31.66 -1.34
C ASP A 131 -11.08 -31.80 -2.42
N GLY A 132 -9.80 -31.92 -2.02
CA GLY A 132 -8.69 -32.12 -2.94
C GLY A 132 -8.19 -30.85 -3.66
N LYS A 133 -8.60 -29.66 -3.23
CA LYS A 133 -8.17 -28.37 -3.79
C LYS A 133 -8.07 -27.27 -2.72
N TYR A 134 -7.25 -26.27 -3.00
CA TYR A 134 -7.24 -25.03 -2.20
C TYR A 134 -8.40 -24.13 -2.59
N VAL A 135 -9.14 -23.63 -1.59
CA VAL A 135 -10.28 -22.72 -1.75
C VAL A 135 -10.02 -21.47 -0.94
N ASP A 136 -10.27 -20.31 -1.54
CA ASP A 136 -10.13 -19.03 -0.84
C ASP A 136 -11.19 -18.92 0.25
N THR A 137 -10.76 -18.45 1.43
CA THR A 137 -11.64 -18.12 2.56
C THR A 137 -12.12 -16.68 2.48
N ALA A 138 -12.99 -16.27 3.41
CA ALA A 138 -13.39 -14.87 3.54
C ALA A 138 -12.28 -13.97 4.11
N GLU A 139 -11.25 -14.55 4.76
CA GLU A 139 -10.19 -13.80 5.45
C GLU A 139 -9.10 -13.32 4.50
N ASP A 140 -8.63 -12.09 4.74
CA ASP A 140 -7.48 -11.55 4.02
C ASP A 140 -6.19 -12.26 4.42
N ASN A 141 -5.34 -12.52 3.44
CA ASN A 141 -4.01 -13.06 3.67
C ASN A 141 -3.02 -11.91 3.94
N VAL A 142 -2.79 -11.60 5.22
CA VAL A 142 -1.77 -10.61 5.62
C VAL A 142 -0.40 -11.28 5.55
N ILE A 143 0.49 -10.72 4.71
CA ILE A 143 1.76 -11.35 4.33
C ILE A 143 2.97 -10.85 5.11
N ASN A 144 2.83 -9.77 5.89
CA ASN A 144 3.92 -9.18 6.65
C ASN A 144 3.71 -9.27 8.16
N ASP A 145 4.80 -9.18 8.92
CA ASP A 145 4.81 -9.09 10.37
C ASP A 145 4.93 -7.63 10.80
N VAL A 146 3.84 -7.06 11.30
CA VAL A 146 3.78 -5.65 11.75
C VAL A 146 4.43 -5.41 13.11
N LEU A 147 4.71 -6.49 13.88
CA LEU A 147 5.33 -6.44 15.20
C LEU A 147 6.48 -7.45 15.31
N PRO A 148 7.54 -7.28 14.50
CA PRO A 148 8.67 -8.18 14.51
C PRO A 148 9.38 -8.20 15.87
N ALA A 149 10.15 -9.25 16.12
CA ALA A 149 10.75 -9.53 17.42
C ALA A 149 11.55 -8.35 18.02
N TRP A 150 12.25 -7.57 17.18
CA TRP A 150 13.04 -6.42 17.65
C TRP A 150 12.21 -5.20 18.09
N VAL A 151 10.93 -5.14 17.78
CA VAL A 151 10.02 -4.04 18.22
C VAL A 151 9.34 -4.41 19.54
N ARG A 152 9.28 -5.70 19.87
CA ARG A 152 8.66 -6.22 21.09
C ARG A 152 9.62 -6.11 22.28
N LYS A 153 9.05 -5.98 23.49
CA LYS A 153 9.88 -5.98 24.71
C LYS A 153 10.50 -7.38 24.91
N PRO A 154 11.80 -7.47 25.26
CA PRO A 154 12.45 -8.77 25.48
C PRO A 154 11.74 -9.67 26.50
N ALA A 155 11.09 -9.05 27.51
CA ALA A 155 10.32 -9.81 28.52
C ALA A 155 9.06 -10.51 27.96
N ASP A 156 8.56 -10.05 26.80
CA ASP A 156 7.37 -10.61 26.14
C ASP A 156 7.73 -11.67 25.07
N LEU A 157 9.06 -11.88 24.84
CA LEU A 157 9.58 -12.84 23.85
C LEU A 157 9.93 -14.16 24.51
N LYS A 158 9.53 -15.26 23.85
CA LYS A 158 9.89 -16.63 24.22
C LYS A 158 10.98 -17.15 23.27
N ASP A 159 11.68 -18.19 23.67
CA ASP A 159 12.69 -18.87 22.82
C ASP A 159 12.15 -19.27 21.46
N GLU A 160 10.86 -19.62 21.38
CA GLU A 160 10.18 -19.98 20.14
C GLU A 160 10.04 -18.79 19.19
N ASP A 161 9.83 -17.56 19.71
CA ASP A 161 9.74 -16.34 18.91
C ASP A 161 11.09 -16.04 18.25
N TYR A 162 12.20 -16.21 19.00
CA TYR A 162 13.56 -16.06 18.46
C TYR A 162 13.86 -17.11 17.39
N LYS A 163 13.53 -18.39 17.64
CA LYS A 163 13.71 -19.47 16.67
C LYS A 163 12.90 -19.27 15.40
N LYS A 164 11.65 -18.75 15.54
CA LYS A 164 10.80 -18.41 14.40
C LYS A 164 11.43 -17.29 13.60
N PHE A 165 11.86 -16.21 14.25
CA PHE A 165 12.51 -15.07 13.60
C PHE A 165 13.72 -15.50 12.77
N TYR A 166 14.62 -16.34 13.32
CA TYR A 166 15.79 -16.84 12.57
C TYR A 166 15.45 -17.75 11.39
N ARG A 167 14.33 -18.46 11.44
CA ARG A 167 13.87 -19.30 10.32
C ARG A 167 13.19 -18.46 9.23
N ASP A 168 12.65 -17.34 9.61
CA ASP A 168 11.87 -16.48 8.72
C ASP A 168 12.75 -15.40 8.03
N LEU A 169 14.02 -15.24 8.40
CA LEU A 169 15.01 -14.39 7.74
C LEU A 169 15.51 -15.03 6.44
#